data_72a6ea882709cc0fdecf78f10af15c84
#
_entry.id   72a6ea882709cc0fdecf78f10af15c84
#
_cell.length_a   1.000
_cell.length_b   1.000
_cell.length_c   1.000
_cell.angle_alpha   90.00
_cell.angle_beta   90.00
_cell.angle_gamma   90.00
#
_symmetry.space_group_name_H-M   'P 1'
#
loop_
_entity.id
_entity.type
_entity.pdbx_description
1 polymer ?
#
loop_
_entity_poly.entity_id
_entity_poly.type
_entity_poly.pdbx_seq_one_letter_code
_entity_poly.pdbx_strand_id
1 'polypeptide(L)'
;MQKGTDVVLVTGATGHQGGAVARQLLSQRHRVRALTRKPQGEAAKALAGLGAEVVPGELDDGGSLEKALRGAWGVFSVQNTWEAGVEAEERQGKRLAELARKAGVSHFVYTSVGSAHRRTGIPHFENKARIEETVRGLGFPSYTILRPVFFMENWTSPSFNPSLAEGKLAIGIRADTPLEMIAVEDIGAYGLKAFEQHAELNRREIDIAGDEQTMPETARILGKAMGRSLEFAPVPIEEVRKFSADFAVMLEWFDRVGYDVHIRSRSREFGIPPTSLADWAAKAPWR
;
A
#
# COMPACT_ATOMS: atom_id res chain seq x y z
N MET A 1 8.39 12.91 -16.63
CA MET A 1 7.14 13.61 -16.22
C MET A 1 7.35 15.11 -16.22
N GLN A 2 6.46 15.87 -16.85
CA GLN A 2 6.51 17.34 -16.86
C GLN A 2 5.59 17.90 -15.79
N LYS A 3 6.16 18.68 -14.86
CA LYS A 3 5.40 19.34 -13.77
C LYS A 3 4.36 20.30 -14.37
N GLY A 4 3.15 20.27 -13.83
CA GLY A 4 2.06 21.17 -14.24
C GLY A 4 1.32 20.80 -15.54
N THR A 5 1.80 19.82 -16.32
CA THR A 5 1.13 19.35 -17.55
C THR A 5 0.68 17.92 -17.46
N ASP A 6 1.57 17.01 -17.06
CA ASP A 6 1.28 15.58 -17.01
C ASP A 6 0.34 15.24 -15.85
N VAL A 7 -0.77 14.59 -16.15
CA VAL A 7 -1.78 14.18 -15.17
C VAL A 7 -1.50 12.79 -14.68
N VAL A 8 -1.43 12.58 -13.37
CA VAL A 8 -1.35 11.26 -12.75
C VAL A 8 -2.73 10.88 -12.20
N LEU A 9 -3.32 9.81 -12.74
CA LEU A 9 -4.51 9.20 -12.16
C LEU A 9 -4.11 8.35 -10.96
N VAL A 10 -4.73 8.60 -9.81
CA VAL A 10 -4.52 7.82 -8.58
C VAL A 10 -5.79 7.10 -8.23
N THR A 11 -5.76 5.76 -8.20
CA THR A 11 -6.84 4.95 -7.65
C THR A 11 -6.67 4.80 -6.14
N GLY A 12 -7.76 4.46 -5.42
CA GLY A 12 -7.70 4.42 -3.96
C GLY A 12 -7.25 5.74 -3.32
N ALA A 13 -7.41 6.87 -4.01
CA ALA A 13 -6.91 8.19 -3.61
C ALA A 13 -7.46 8.68 -2.26
N THR A 14 -8.64 8.22 -1.85
CA THR A 14 -9.24 8.53 -0.54
C THR A 14 -8.86 7.52 0.57
N GLY A 15 -8.04 6.52 0.25
CA GLY A 15 -7.52 5.52 1.19
C GLY A 15 -6.07 5.81 1.62
N HIS A 16 -5.47 4.85 2.29
CA HIS A 16 -4.11 4.98 2.85
C HIS A 16 -3.06 5.24 1.77
N GLN A 17 -2.73 4.25 0.95
CA GLN A 17 -1.64 4.34 -0.02
C GLN A 17 -1.88 5.40 -1.10
N GLY A 18 -3.04 5.31 -1.79
CA GLY A 18 -3.37 6.27 -2.85
C GLY A 18 -3.45 7.70 -2.34
N GLY A 19 -3.96 7.89 -1.11
CA GLY A 19 -4.00 9.20 -0.45
C GLY A 19 -2.62 9.76 -0.15
N ALA A 20 -1.70 8.94 0.36
CA ALA A 20 -0.33 9.36 0.62
C ALA A 20 0.39 9.75 -0.69
N VAL A 21 0.29 8.92 -1.74
CA VAL A 21 0.88 9.24 -3.05
C VAL A 21 0.27 10.51 -3.65
N ALA A 22 -1.06 10.67 -3.58
CA ALA A 22 -1.72 11.86 -4.09
C ALA A 22 -1.24 13.14 -3.38
N ARG A 23 -1.14 13.12 -2.05
CA ARG A 23 -0.60 14.26 -1.26
C ARG A 23 0.84 14.58 -1.61
N GLN A 24 1.70 13.56 -1.72
CA GLN A 24 3.10 13.75 -2.10
C GLN A 24 3.24 14.38 -3.51
N LEU A 25 2.50 13.88 -4.49
CA LEU A 25 2.48 14.44 -5.84
C LEU A 25 2.00 15.90 -5.84
N LEU A 26 0.90 16.22 -5.15
CA LEU A 26 0.34 17.56 -5.04
C LEU A 26 1.32 18.54 -4.35
N SER A 27 2.01 18.10 -3.30
CA SER A 27 3.02 18.91 -2.60
C SER A 27 4.18 19.33 -3.52
N GLN A 28 4.49 18.52 -4.52
CA GLN A 28 5.49 18.79 -5.55
C GLN A 28 4.91 19.48 -6.81
N ARG A 29 3.64 19.94 -6.73
CA ARG A 29 2.92 20.65 -7.81
C ARG A 29 2.68 19.79 -9.06
N HIS A 30 2.59 18.47 -8.90
CA HIS A 30 2.12 17.61 -9.97
C HIS A 30 0.60 17.64 -10.07
N ARG A 31 0.06 17.45 -11.27
CA ARG A 31 -1.39 17.34 -11.48
C ARG A 31 -1.87 15.95 -11.11
N VAL A 32 -2.78 15.88 -10.15
CA VAL A 32 -3.38 14.62 -9.69
C VAL A 32 -4.85 14.58 -10.05
N ARG A 33 -5.26 13.47 -10.66
CA ARG A 33 -6.66 13.08 -10.81
C ARG A 33 -6.96 11.96 -9.81
N ALA A 34 -7.81 12.25 -8.82
CA ALA A 34 -8.16 11.35 -7.74
C ALA A 34 -9.45 10.60 -8.06
N LEU A 35 -9.36 9.29 -8.35
CA LEU A 35 -10.53 8.44 -8.58
C LEU A 35 -11.15 8.02 -7.24
N THR A 36 -12.46 8.22 -7.09
CA THR A 36 -13.19 7.80 -5.89
C THR A 36 -14.66 7.51 -6.18
N ARG A 37 -15.23 6.56 -5.43
CA ARG A 37 -16.68 6.27 -5.42
C ARG A 37 -17.48 7.35 -4.67
N LYS A 38 -16.81 8.15 -3.81
CA LYS A 38 -17.43 9.16 -2.96
C LYS A 38 -16.81 10.54 -3.19
N PRO A 39 -17.09 11.20 -4.34
CA PRO A 39 -16.44 12.48 -4.68
C PRO A 39 -16.82 13.64 -3.72
N GLN A 40 -17.92 13.51 -2.98
CA GLN A 40 -18.36 14.48 -1.97
C GLN A 40 -17.91 14.12 -0.54
N GLY A 41 -17.17 13.01 -0.36
CA GLY A 41 -16.66 12.58 0.95
C GLY A 41 -15.54 13.50 1.45
N GLU A 42 -15.32 13.54 2.76
CA GLU A 42 -14.35 14.45 3.39
C GLU A 42 -12.92 14.25 2.86
N ALA A 43 -12.47 13.01 2.67
CA ALA A 43 -11.15 12.73 2.11
C ALA A 43 -11.00 13.24 0.65
N ALA A 44 -12.07 13.14 -0.15
CA ALA A 44 -12.08 13.67 -1.51
C ALA A 44 -12.05 15.19 -1.52
N LYS A 45 -12.84 15.85 -0.66
CA LYS A 45 -12.81 17.32 -0.48
C LYS A 45 -11.44 17.82 -0.01
N ALA A 46 -10.80 17.08 0.92
CA ALA A 46 -9.46 17.43 1.36
C ALA A 46 -8.45 17.39 0.21
N LEU A 47 -8.49 16.38 -0.65
CA LEU A 47 -7.65 16.30 -1.85
C LEU A 47 -7.96 17.40 -2.86
N ALA A 48 -9.24 17.73 -3.08
CA ALA A 48 -9.65 18.85 -3.93
C ALA A 48 -9.11 20.18 -3.38
N GLY A 49 -9.16 20.39 -2.06
CA GLY A 49 -8.56 21.55 -1.39
C GLY A 49 -7.04 21.68 -1.58
N LEU A 50 -6.35 20.55 -1.80
CA LEU A 50 -4.93 20.51 -2.16
C LEU A 50 -4.67 20.67 -3.67
N GLY A 51 -5.72 20.79 -4.51
CA GLY A 51 -5.62 20.99 -5.94
C GLY A 51 -5.78 19.72 -6.80
N ALA A 52 -6.27 18.61 -6.25
CA ALA A 52 -6.58 17.42 -7.05
C ALA A 52 -7.86 17.61 -7.88
N GLU A 53 -7.86 17.11 -9.10
CA GLU A 53 -9.07 16.87 -9.89
C GLU A 53 -9.76 15.62 -9.35
N VAL A 54 -10.83 15.77 -8.57
CA VAL A 54 -11.61 14.64 -8.06
C VAL A 54 -12.60 14.17 -9.11
N VAL A 55 -12.52 12.88 -9.48
CA VAL A 55 -13.43 12.27 -10.46
C VAL A 55 -14.18 11.07 -9.87
N PRO A 56 -15.50 10.95 -10.16
CA PRO A 56 -16.26 9.78 -9.75
C PRO A 56 -15.87 8.57 -10.58
N GLY A 57 -15.80 7.41 -9.94
CA GLY A 57 -15.63 6.13 -10.61
C GLY A 57 -15.22 5.02 -9.66
N GLU A 58 -15.27 3.81 -10.18
CA GLU A 58 -14.96 2.60 -9.45
C GLU A 58 -14.24 1.56 -10.33
N LEU A 59 -13.49 0.66 -9.70
CA LEU A 59 -12.63 -0.28 -10.41
C LEU A 59 -13.42 -1.38 -11.16
N ASP A 60 -14.67 -1.58 -10.82
CA ASP A 60 -15.55 -2.53 -11.50
C ASP A 60 -16.30 -1.92 -12.69
N ASP A 61 -16.36 -0.59 -12.82
CA ASP A 61 -16.95 0.11 -13.95
C ASP A 61 -15.89 0.55 -14.98
N GLY A 62 -15.73 -0.24 -16.05
CA GLY A 62 -14.82 0.07 -17.14
C GLY A 62 -15.09 1.42 -17.82
N GLY A 63 -16.35 1.83 -17.91
CA GLY A 63 -16.72 3.12 -18.52
C GLY A 63 -16.27 4.32 -17.69
N SER A 64 -16.35 4.23 -16.35
CA SER A 64 -15.81 5.26 -15.46
C SER A 64 -14.30 5.31 -15.51
N LEU A 65 -13.63 4.16 -15.59
CA LEU A 65 -12.17 4.08 -15.73
C LEU A 65 -11.69 4.68 -17.06
N GLU A 66 -12.34 4.37 -18.19
CA GLU A 66 -12.00 4.95 -19.49
C GLU A 66 -12.13 6.49 -19.47
N LYS A 67 -13.15 7.03 -18.80
CA LYS A 67 -13.30 8.47 -18.61
C LYS A 67 -12.17 9.05 -17.76
N ALA A 68 -11.85 8.41 -16.64
CA ALA A 68 -10.80 8.85 -15.74
C ALA A 68 -9.40 8.79 -16.36
N LEU A 69 -9.14 7.85 -17.26
CA LEU A 69 -7.87 7.66 -17.95
C LEU A 69 -7.62 8.63 -19.10
N ARG A 70 -8.65 9.36 -19.59
CA ARG A 70 -8.46 10.29 -20.72
C ARG A 70 -7.41 11.35 -20.42
N GLY A 71 -6.35 11.38 -21.23
CA GLY A 71 -5.25 12.31 -21.06
C GLY A 71 -4.41 12.12 -19.80
N ALA A 72 -4.56 11.02 -19.10
CA ALA A 72 -3.66 10.66 -18.02
C ALA A 72 -2.30 10.23 -18.61
N TRP A 73 -1.24 10.89 -18.17
CA TRP A 73 0.12 10.53 -18.52
C TRP A 73 0.59 9.32 -17.69
N GLY A 74 0.21 9.27 -16.41
CA GLY A 74 0.60 8.21 -15.49
C GLY A 74 -0.56 7.70 -14.67
N VAL A 75 -0.41 6.50 -14.10
CA VAL A 75 -1.39 5.87 -13.21
C VAL A 75 -0.69 5.33 -11.97
N PHE A 76 -1.20 5.64 -10.78
CA PHE A 76 -0.93 4.89 -9.56
C PHE A 76 -2.08 3.93 -9.31
N SER A 77 -1.80 2.65 -9.40
CA SER A 77 -2.78 1.57 -9.33
C SER A 77 -2.73 0.87 -7.98
N VAL A 78 -3.79 1.00 -7.18
CA VAL A 78 -4.00 0.26 -5.94
C VAL A 78 -5.40 -0.32 -5.90
N GLN A 79 -5.51 -1.57 -5.46
CA GLN A 79 -6.74 -2.29 -5.18
C GLN A 79 -6.74 -2.75 -3.72
N ASN A 80 -7.87 -3.21 -3.21
CA ASN A 80 -8.01 -3.61 -1.82
C ASN A 80 -8.70 -4.97 -1.68
N THR A 81 -7.92 -6.00 -1.39
CA THR A 81 -8.40 -7.36 -1.15
C THR A 81 -9.46 -7.44 -0.04
N TRP A 82 -9.25 -6.68 1.03
CA TRP A 82 -10.12 -6.74 2.21
C TRP A 82 -11.50 -6.15 1.96
N GLU A 83 -11.65 -5.33 0.92
CA GLU A 83 -12.92 -4.76 0.51
C GLU A 83 -13.60 -5.58 -0.61
N ALA A 84 -12.82 -5.97 -1.60
CA ALA A 84 -13.33 -6.59 -2.82
C ALA A 84 -13.27 -8.13 -2.81
N GLY A 85 -12.37 -8.71 -2.02
CA GLY A 85 -11.98 -10.11 -2.09
C GLY A 85 -10.86 -10.35 -3.11
N VAL A 86 -10.17 -11.48 -2.97
CA VAL A 86 -8.97 -11.85 -3.74
C VAL A 86 -9.23 -11.84 -5.25
N GLU A 87 -10.31 -12.50 -5.69
CA GLU A 87 -10.64 -12.62 -7.11
C GLU A 87 -11.05 -11.29 -7.75
N ALA A 88 -11.82 -10.48 -7.01
CA ALA A 88 -12.25 -9.17 -7.51
C ALA A 88 -11.07 -8.21 -7.59
N GLU A 89 -10.18 -8.22 -6.61
CA GLU A 89 -8.93 -7.43 -6.65
C GLU A 89 -8.12 -7.76 -7.90
N GLU A 90 -7.95 -9.03 -8.23
CA GLU A 90 -7.22 -9.46 -9.43
C GLU A 90 -7.87 -8.92 -10.70
N ARG A 91 -9.20 -9.11 -10.84
CA ARG A 91 -9.94 -8.57 -12.00
C ARG A 91 -9.84 -7.06 -12.12
N GLN A 92 -9.96 -6.34 -11.01
CA GLN A 92 -9.86 -4.87 -10.96
C GLN A 92 -8.47 -4.39 -11.36
N GLY A 93 -7.41 -5.02 -10.83
CA GLY A 93 -6.02 -4.65 -11.15
C GLY A 93 -5.69 -4.88 -12.62
N LYS A 94 -6.04 -6.05 -13.16
CA LYS A 94 -5.83 -6.39 -14.58
C LYS A 94 -6.62 -5.44 -15.49
N ARG A 95 -7.91 -5.23 -15.23
CA ARG A 95 -8.76 -4.30 -16.00
C ARG A 95 -8.17 -2.90 -16.04
N LEU A 96 -7.77 -2.35 -14.89
CA LEU A 96 -7.18 -1.01 -14.85
C LEU A 96 -5.90 -0.94 -15.68
N ALA A 97 -5.02 -1.93 -15.58
CA ALA A 97 -3.79 -1.97 -16.35
C ALA A 97 -4.07 -2.04 -17.86
N GLU A 98 -4.98 -2.91 -18.29
CA GLU A 98 -5.38 -3.05 -19.70
C GLU A 98 -5.99 -1.76 -20.26
N LEU A 99 -6.91 -1.13 -19.53
CA LEU A 99 -7.52 0.13 -19.94
C LEU A 99 -6.50 1.28 -19.97
N ALA A 100 -5.60 1.34 -19.00
CA ALA A 100 -4.52 2.33 -18.96
C ALA A 100 -3.58 2.17 -20.17
N ARG A 101 -3.23 0.94 -20.53
CA ARG A 101 -2.41 0.66 -21.72
C ARG A 101 -3.13 1.06 -23.01
N LYS A 102 -4.42 0.74 -23.12
CA LYS A 102 -5.29 1.14 -24.27
C LYS A 102 -5.41 2.66 -24.37
N ALA A 103 -5.49 3.37 -23.23
CA ALA A 103 -5.56 4.83 -23.18
C ALA A 103 -4.23 5.53 -23.51
N GLY A 104 -3.15 4.81 -23.72
CA GLY A 104 -1.84 5.38 -24.07
C GLY A 104 -1.06 5.92 -22.86
N VAL A 105 -1.35 5.44 -21.64
CA VAL A 105 -0.61 5.84 -20.45
C VAL A 105 0.88 5.55 -20.62
N SER A 106 1.72 6.54 -20.34
CA SER A 106 3.17 6.49 -20.52
C SER A 106 3.90 5.81 -19.37
N HIS A 107 3.39 5.97 -18.13
CA HIS A 107 4.00 5.35 -16.95
C HIS A 107 2.95 4.76 -16.00
N PHE A 108 3.13 3.49 -15.66
CA PHE A 108 2.21 2.76 -14.78
C PHE A 108 2.92 2.34 -13.49
N VAL A 109 2.48 2.82 -12.35
CA VAL A 109 2.97 2.42 -11.03
C VAL A 109 1.94 1.52 -10.38
N TYR A 110 2.31 0.27 -10.15
CA TYR A 110 1.47 -0.69 -9.45
C TYR A 110 1.96 -0.89 -8.01
N THR A 111 1.08 -0.77 -7.02
CA THR A 111 1.40 -1.15 -5.65
C THR A 111 0.91 -2.57 -5.38
N SER A 112 1.87 -3.47 -5.28
CA SER A 112 1.71 -4.89 -5.01
C SER A 112 1.86 -5.18 -3.50
N VAL A 113 2.61 -6.20 -3.14
CA VAL A 113 2.94 -6.56 -1.75
C VAL A 113 4.36 -7.13 -1.68
N GLY A 114 5.05 -6.91 -0.57
CA GLY A 114 6.37 -7.47 -0.30
C GLY A 114 6.40 -8.97 -0.54
N SER A 115 7.46 -9.45 -1.17
CA SER A 115 7.64 -10.87 -1.48
C SER A 115 6.63 -11.52 -2.44
N ALA A 116 5.76 -10.78 -3.14
CA ALA A 116 4.80 -11.33 -4.11
C ALA A 116 5.45 -12.27 -5.15
N HIS A 117 6.69 -12.00 -5.54
CA HIS A 117 7.47 -12.80 -6.50
C HIS A 117 7.95 -14.15 -5.96
N ARG A 118 7.81 -14.43 -4.65
CA ARG A 118 8.40 -15.60 -3.97
C ARG A 118 7.49 -16.84 -3.94
N ARG A 119 6.31 -16.79 -4.58
CA ARG A 119 5.32 -17.88 -4.55
C ARG A 119 5.00 -18.30 -3.12
N THR A 120 4.47 -17.37 -2.36
CA THR A 120 4.27 -17.49 -0.92
C THR A 120 3.20 -18.50 -0.53
N GLY A 121 2.26 -18.77 -1.44
CA GLY A 121 1.05 -19.55 -1.18
C GLY A 121 -0.04 -18.75 -0.45
N ILE A 122 0.20 -17.47 -0.18
CA ILE A 122 -0.79 -16.57 0.45
C ILE A 122 -1.73 -16.07 -0.65
N PRO A 123 -3.06 -16.33 -0.58
CA PRO A 123 -3.96 -16.04 -1.69
C PRO A 123 -3.91 -14.58 -2.17
N HIS A 124 -3.92 -13.59 -1.25
CA HIS A 124 -3.86 -12.18 -1.63
C HIS A 124 -2.45 -11.70 -2.04
N PHE A 125 -1.37 -12.47 -1.85
CA PHE A 125 -0.06 -12.18 -2.45
C PHE A 125 0.00 -12.75 -3.86
N GLU A 126 -0.54 -13.95 -4.04
CA GLU A 126 -0.54 -14.63 -5.34
C GLU A 126 -1.38 -13.89 -6.39
N ASN A 127 -2.54 -13.30 -6.00
CA ASN A 127 -3.33 -12.52 -6.94
C ASN A 127 -2.60 -11.24 -7.36
N LYS A 128 -1.88 -10.59 -6.44
CA LYS A 128 -1.06 -9.42 -6.75
C LYS A 128 0.10 -9.79 -7.69
N ALA A 129 0.74 -10.94 -7.47
CA ALA A 129 1.75 -11.45 -8.39
C ALA A 129 1.20 -11.63 -9.82
N ARG A 130 -0.05 -12.15 -9.96
CA ARG A 130 -0.71 -12.27 -11.27
C ARG A 130 -1.08 -10.93 -11.90
N ILE A 131 -1.36 -9.89 -11.11
CA ILE A 131 -1.52 -8.52 -11.61
C ILE A 131 -0.17 -7.98 -12.10
N GLU A 132 0.92 -8.22 -11.36
CA GLU A 132 2.27 -7.84 -11.79
C GLU A 132 2.64 -8.48 -13.15
N GLU A 133 2.33 -9.77 -13.35
CA GLU A 133 2.54 -10.47 -14.62
C GLU A 133 1.80 -9.77 -15.77
N THR A 134 0.56 -9.35 -15.53
CA THR A 134 -0.23 -8.59 -16.50
C THR A 134 0.44 -7.25 -16.82
N VAL A 135 0.87 -6.48 -15.80
CA VAL A 135 1.56 -5.21 -16.02
C VAL A 135 2.83 -5.37 -16.84
N ARG A 136 3.64 -6.41 -16.56
CA ARG A 136 4.86 -6.73 -17.33
C ARG A 136 4.53 -7.07 -18.80
N GLY A 137 3.47 -7.84 -19.02
CA GLY A 137 3.07 -8.33 -20.35
C GLY A 137 2.43 -7.30 -21.26
N LEU A 138 1.83 -6.22 -20.71
CA LEU A 138 1.09 -5.23 -21.49
C LEU A 138 1.96 -4.29 -22.32
N GLY A 139 3.27 -4.25 -22.12
CA GLY A 139 4.19 -3.44 -22.92
C GLY A 139 3.99 -1.93 -22.72
N PHE A 140 3.82 -1.49 -21.47
CA PHE A 140 3.86 -0.06 -21.13
C PHE A 140 5.20 0.55 -21.57
N PRO A 141 5.24 1.81 -22.03
CA PRO A 141 6.50 2.50 -22.29
C PRO A 141 7.40 2.51 -21.04
N SER A 142 6.79 2.70 -19.86
CA SER A 142 7.46 2.59 -18.58
C SER A 142 6.50 2.09 -17.50
N TYR A 143 7.02 1.27 -16.56
CA TYR A 143 6.27 0.88 -15.36
C TYR A 143 7.21 0.68 -14.17
N THR A 144 6.66 0.83 -12.98
CA THR A 144 7.32 0.48 -11.70
C THR A 144 6.36 -0.31 -10.83
N ILE A 145 6.85 -1.35 -10.17
CA ILE A 145 6.10 -2.13 -9.19
C ILE A 145 6.67 -1.85 -7.80
N LEU A 146 5.85 -1.31 -6.91
CA LEU A 146 6.19 -1.13 -5.51
C LEU A 146 5.60 -2.28 -4.70
N ARG A 147 6.39 -2.89 -3.83
CA ARG A 147 5.98 -4.00 -2.98
C ARG A 147 6.14 -3.64 -1.50
N PRO A 148 5.19 -2.89 -0.94
CA PRO A 148 5.21 -2.58 0.48
C PRO A 148 4.98 -3.83 1.34
N VAL A 149 5.63 -3.86 2.50
CA VAL A 149 5.43 -4.86 3.54
C VAL A 149 4.23 -4.50 4.43
N PHE A 150 4.08 -5.10 5.60
CA PHE A 150 3.01 -4.85 6.55
C PHE A 150 2.92 -3.36 6.96
N PHE A 151 1.72 -2.76 6.94
CA PHE A 151 1.55 -1.34 7.24
C PHE A 151 1.50 -1.08 8.74
N MET A 152 2.22 -0.06 9.20
CA MET A 152 2.17 0.40 10.58
C MET A 152 0.75 0.87 10.95
N GLU A 153 0.01 1.44 10.00
CA GLU A 153 -1.38 1.90 10.15
C GLU A 153 -2.36 0.81 10.55
N ASN A 154 -2.02 -0.46 10.30
CA ASN A 154 -2.83 -1.59 10.76
C ASN A 154 -3.00 -1.57 12.30
N TRP A 155 -2.00 -1.10 13.03
CA TRP A 155 -2.05 -1.03 14.50
C TRP A 155 -3.08 -0.01 15.02
N THR A 156 -3.45 1.01 14.23
CA THR A 156 -4.49 1.99 14.62
C THR A 156 -5.89 1.56 14.19
N SER A 157 -6.04 0.45 13.47
CA SER A 157 -7.33 -0.06 13.02
C SER A 157 -8.02 -0.89 14.10
N PRO A 158 -9.17 -0.44 14.65
CA PRO A 158 -9.90 -1.22 15.66
C PRO A 158 -10.39 -2.58 15.14
N SER A 159 -10.62 -2.70 13.84
CA SER A 159 -11.01 -3.97 13.22
C SER A 159 -9.85 -4.95 13.09
N PHE A 160 -8.61 -4.46 13.02
CA PHE A 160 -7.43 -5.30 12.95
C PHE A 160 -6.97 -5.76 14.33
N ASN A 161 -6.96 -4.87 15.31
CA ASN A 161 -6.52 -5.21 16.67
C ASN A 161 -7.45 -4.61 17.75
N PRO A 162 -8.65 -5.18 17.94
CA PRO A 162 -9.62 -4.68 18.92
C PRO A 162 -9.10 -4.77 20.36
N SER A 163 -8.20 -5.72 20.65
CA SER A 163 -7.64 -5.95 22.00
C SER A 163 -6.69 -4.85 22.47
N LEU A 164 -6.27 -3.93 21.59
CA LEU A 164 -5.48 -2.77 22.01
C LEU A 164 -6.21 -1.95 23.08
N ALA A 165 -7.55 -1.82 22.98
CA ALA A 165 -8.35 -1.14 23.99
C ALA A 165 -8.24 -1.79 25.39
N GLU A 166 -8.00 -3.10 25.43
CA GLU A 166 -7.85 -3.92 26.64
C GLU A 166 -6.39 -4.00 27.14
N GLY A 167 -5.47 -3.24 26.54
CA GLY A 167 -4.05 -3.28 26.91
C GLY A 167 -3.29 -4.48 26.31
N LYS A 168 -3.79 -5.09 25.23
CA LYS A 168 -3.18 -6.26 24.61
C LYS A 168 -2.90 -6.03 23.12
N LEU A 169 -1.70 -6.42 22.69
CA LEU A 169 -1.37 -6.59 21.26
C LEU A 169 -1.60 -8.05 20.90
N ALA A 170 -2.77 -8.36 20.34
CA ALA A 170 -3.16 -9.74 20.03
C ALA A 170 -2.97 -10.04 18.54
N ILE A 171 -2.07 -10.99 18.21
CA ILE A 171 -1.82 -11.43 16.83
C ILE A 171 -1.23 -12.85 16.84
N GLY A 172 -1.48 -13.61 15.78
CA GLY A 172 -1.03 -15.00 15.62
C GLY A 172 0.38 -15.14 15.03
N ILE A 173 1.34 -14.36 15.52
CA ILE A 173 2.78 -14.43 15.18
C ILE A 173 3.53 -14.82 16.44
N ARG A 174 4.61 -15.63 16.32
CA ARG A 174 5.45 -15.98 17.48
C ARG A 174 6.15 -14.75 18.05
N ALA A 175 6.47 -14.80 19.34
CA ALA A 175 7.11 -13.70 20.05
C ALA A 175 8.49 -13.32 19.49
N ASP A 176 9.22 -14.27 18.94
CA ASP A 176 10.58 -14.13 18.43
C ASP A 176 10.64 -13.82 16.91
N THR A 177 9.51 -13.85 16.22
CA THR A 177 9.45 -13.55 14.78
C THR A 177 9.58 -12.06 14.54
N PRO A 178 10.60 -11.59 13.78
CA PRO A 178 10.67 -10.22 13.33
C PRO A 178 9.65 -9.96 12.23
N LEU A 179 8.96 -8.83 12.30
CA LEU A 179 8.04 -8.37 11.27
C LEU A 179 8.53 -7.04 10.69
N GLU A 180 8.83 -7.04 9.40
CA GLU A 180 9.08 -5.79 8.68
C GLU A 180 7.79 -5.02 8.45
N MET A 181 7.84 -3.72 8.72
CA MET A 181 6.71 -2.80 8.64
C MET A 181 7.06 -1.54 7.86
N ILE A 182 6.06 -0.88 7.29
CA ILE A 182 6.22 0.38 6.58
C ILE A 182 5.13 1.38 6.97
N ALA A 183 5.50 2.64 7.19
CA ALA A 183 4.55 3.73 7.28
C ALA A 183 3.96 4.07 5.90
N VAL A 184 2.67 4.33 5.82
CA VAL A 184 1.99 4.65 4.55
C VAL A 184 2.55 5.92 3.91
N GLU A 185 3.02 6.89 4.70
CA GLU A 185 3.65 8.10 4.15
C GLU A 185 4.97 7.79 3.43
N ASP A 186 5.72 6.76 3.86
CA ASP A 186 6.91 6.30 3.13
C ASP A 186 6.52 5.69 1.78
N ILE A 187 5.41 4.93 1.72
CA ILE A 187 4.84 4.46 0.44
C ILE A 187 4.54 5.65 -0.48
N GLY A 188 4.00 6.73 0.08
CA GLY A 188 3.77 7.99 -0.63
C GLY A 188 5.04 8.55 -1.25
N ALA A 189 6.14 8.59 -0.48
CA ALA A 189 7.44 9.06 -0.94
C ALA A 189 8.03 8.18 -2.06
N TYR A 190 7.94 6.85 -1.93
CA TYR A 190 8.34 5.92 -3.00
C TYR A 190 7.46 6.08 -4.24
N GLY A 191 6.15 6.29 -4.08
CA GLY A 191 5.24 6.57 -5.18
C GLY A 191 5.59 7.85 -5.94
N LEU A 192 5.85 8.95 -5.22
CA LEU A 192 6.34 10.19 -5.83
C LEU A 192 7.62 9.95 -6.65
N LYS A 193 8.59 9.25 -6.04
CA LYS A 193 9.88 8.97 -6.69
C LYS A 193 9.70 8.10 -7.93
N ALA A 194 8.79 7.11 -7.90
CA ALA A 194 8.48 6.27 -9.05
C ALA A 194 7.99 7.12 -10.24
N PHE A 195 7.24 8.19 -10.01
CA PHE A 195 6.82 9.11 -11.07
C PHE A 195 7.93 10.08 -11.49
N GLU A 196 8.64 10.71 -10.56
CA GLU A 196 9.67 11.70 -10.89
C GLU A 196 10.87 11.06 -11.60
N GLN A 197 11.25 9.85 -11.21
CA GLN A 197 12.37 9.09 -11.77
C GLN A 197 11.91 7.93 -12.69
N HIS A 198 10.78 8.09 -13.38
CA HIS A 198 10.15 7.05 -14.19
C HIS A 198 11.07 6.42 -15.25
N ALA A 199 12.05 7.15 -15.77
CA ALA A 199 13.01 6.62 -16.74
C ALA A 199 14.03 5.68 -16.07
N GLU A 200 14.58 6.08 -14.92
CA GLU A 200 15.56 5.32 -14.16
C GLU A 200 14.92 4.10 -13.45
N LEU A 201 13.65 4.26 -13.04
CA LEU A 201 12.89 3.21 -12.36
C LEU A 201 12.00 2.38 -13.30
N ASN A 202 12.18 2.55 -14.62
CA ASN A 202 11.46 1.74 -15.59
C ASN A 202 11.76 0.25 -15.40
N ARG A 203 10.69 -0.56 -15.29
CA ARG A 203 10.73 -2.00 -15.05
C ARG A 203 11.36 -2.41 -13.72
N ARG A 204 11.50 -1.48 -12.78
CA ARG A 204 11.96 -1.80 -11.43
C ARG A 204 10.81 -2.37 -10.60
N GLU A 205 11.15 -3.39 -9.85
CA GLU A 205 10.28 -4.05 -8.87
C GLU A 205 10.95 -3.91 -7.52
N ILE A 206 10.29 -3.22 -6.57
CA ILE A 206 10.97 -2.67 -5.40
C ILE A 206 10.19 -3.07 -4.16
N ASP A 207 10.76 -3.99 -3.37
CA ASP A 207 10.27 -4.28 -2.02
C ASP A 207 10.69 -3.14 -1.10
N ILE A 208 9.74 -2.59 -0.32
CA ILE A 208 9.91 -1.41 0.52
C ILE A 208 9.43 -1.65 1.95
N ALA A 209 10.28 -1.32 2.92
CA ALA A 209 10.02 -1.42 4.35
C ALA A 209 10.64 -0.21 5.08
N GLY A 210 10.14 0.10 6.27
CA GLY A 210 10.61 1.22 7.11
C GLY A 210 11.28 0.76 8.40
N ASP A 211 10.76 -0.28 9.06
CA ASP A 211 11.27 -0.78 10.33
C ASP A 211 11.03 -2.29 10.46
N GLU A 212 11.72 -2.93 11.40
CA GLU A 212 11.54 -4.34 11.73
C GLU A 212 11.52 -4.49 13.25
N GLN A 213 10.48 -5.15 13.80
CA GLN A 213 10.33 -5.37 15.23
C GLN A 213 9.71 -6.73 15.52
N THR A 214 10.06 -7.32 16.66
CA THR A 214 9.30 -8.44 17.23
C THR A 214 7.98 -7.95 17.85
N MET A 215 7.02 -8.85 18.07
CA MET A 215 5.72 -8.46 18.62
C MET A 215 5.79 -7.94 20.06
N PRO A 216 6.60 -8.51 20.99
CA PRO A 216 6.81 -7.92 22.31
C PRO A 216 7.40 -6.50 22.22
N GLU A 217 8.36 -6.25 21.32
CA GLU A 217 8.93 -4.92 21.16
C GLU A 217 7.92 -3.95 20.52
N THR A 218 7.14 -4.42 19.54
CA THR A 218 6.01 -3.66 18.98
C THR A 218 5.04 -3.23 20.08
N ALA A 219 4.61 -4.15 20.96
CA ALA A 219 3.73 -3.84 22.07
C ALA A 219 4.34 -2.78 23.00
N ARG A 220 5.63 -2.88 23.33
CA ARG A 220 6.35 -1.91 24.16
C ARG A 220 6.37 -0.51 23.52
N ILE A 221 6.68 -0.44 22.22
CA ILE A 221 6.75 0.83 21.46
C ILE A 221 5.35 1.48 21.40
N LEU A 222 4.32 0.72 21.00
CA LEU A 222 2.96 1.22 20.90
C LEU A 222 2.41 1.64 22.28
N GLY A 223 2.65 0.83 23.32
CA GLY A 223 2.25 1.14 24.68
C GLY A 223 2.84 2.46 25.18
N LYS A 224 4.14 2.70 24.93
CA LYS A 224 4.80 3.98 25.24
C LYS A 224 4.11 5.16 24.53
N ALA A 225 3.81 5.02 23.22
CA ALA A 225 3.15 6.06 22.44
C ALA A 225 1.71 6.34 22.90
N MET A 226 1.01 5.30 23.37
CA MET A 226 -0.35 5.38 23.91
C MET A 226 -0.39 5.83 25.39
N GLY A 227 0.76 5.99 26.04
CA GLY A 227 0.85 6.35 27.48
C GLY A 227 0.34 5.26 28.43
N ARG A 228 0.36 3.99 28.01
CA ARG A 228 -0.11 2.85 28.82
C ARG A 228 0.73 1.59 28.54
N SER A 229 0.64 0.60 29.43
CA SER A 229 1.25 -0.71 29.18
C SER A 229 0.43 -1.48 28.16
N LEU A 230 1.11 -2.07 27.17
CA LEU A 230 0.54 -3.08 26.28
C LEU A 230 1.34 -4.37 26.47
N GLU A 231 0.61 -5.48 26.59
CA GLU A 231 1.19 -6.82 26.64
C GLU A 231 0.98 -7.53 25.31
N PHE A 232 2.02 -8.20 24.81
CA PHE A 232 1.86 -9.07 23.67
C PHE A 232 1.09 -10.33 24.07
N ALA A 233 0.01 -10.61 23.35
CA ALA A 233 -0.87 -11.76 23.58
C ALA A 233 -0.88 -12.63 22.29
N PRO A 234 -0.12 -13.72 22.23
CA PRO A 234 -0.12 -14.58 21.04
C PRO A 234 -1.50 -15.24 20.87
N VAL A 235 -2.07 -15.13 19.68
CA VAL A 235 -3.32 -15.78 19.30
C VAL A 235 -3.00 -17.13 18.64
N PRO A 236 -3.59 -18.23 19.10
CA PRO A 236 -3.43 -19.51 18.40
C PRO A 236 -3.84 -19.39 16.93
N ILE A 237 -3.01 -19.89 16.03
CA ILE A 237 -3.24 -19.72 14.59
C ILE A 237 -4.56 -20.34 14.11
N GLU A 238 -5.02 -21.38 14.76
CA GLU A 238 -6.31 -22.01 14.46
C GLU A 238 -7.50 -21.09 14.80
N GLU A 239 -7.36 -20.20 15.79
CA GLU A 239 -8.38 -19.18 16.07
C GLU A 239 -8.39 -18.10 14.96
N VAL A 240 -7.20 -17.70 14.49
CA VAL A 240 -7.11 -16.80 13.34
C VAL A 240 -7.75 -17.41 12.09
N ARG A 241 -7.50 -18.71 11.85
CA ARG A 241 -8.00 -19.46 10.69
C ARG A 241 -9.53 -19.51 10.63
N LYS A 242 -10.21 -19.52 11.78
CA LYS A 242 -11.68 -19.46 11.85
C LYS A 242 -12.25 -18.17 11.29
N PHE A 243 -11.50 -17.05 11.39
CA PHE A 243 -11.92 -15.76 10.85
C PHE A 243 -11.48 -15.56 9.41
N SER A 244 -10.24 -15.95 9.09
CA SER A 244 -9.68 -15.79 7.75
C SER A 244 -8.58 -16.82 7.50
N ALA A 245 -8.83 -17.75 6.61
CA ALA A 245 -7.83 -18.72 6.17
C ALA A 245 -6.63 -18.03 5.48
N ASP A 246 -6.90 -17.01 4.65
CA ASP A 246 -5.87 -16.21 3.96
C ASP A 246 -4.94 -15.53 4.98
N PHE A 247 -5.54 -14.87 5.98
CA PHE A 247 -4.76 -14.18 7.01
C PHE A 247 -3.92 -15.16 7.86
N ALA A 248 -4.47 -16.32 8.19
CA ALA A 248 -3.73 -17.36 8.92
C ALA A 248 -2.52 -17.86 8.12
N VAL A 249 -2.70 -18.15 6.82
CA VAL A 249 -1.59 -18.55 5.94
C VAL A 249 -0.50 -17.48 5.88
N MET A 250 -0.88 -16.20 5.85
CA MET A 250 0.07 -15.09 5.88
C MET A 250 0.87 -15.06 7.19
N LEU A 251 0.23 -15.18 8.35
CA LEU A 251 0.92 -15.18 9.64
C LEU A 251 1.85 -16.40 9.80
N GLU A 252 1.43 -17.58 9.37
CA GLU A 252 2.29 -18.76 9.33
C GLU A 252 3.50 -18.58 8.41
N TRP A 253 3.31 -17.87 7.29
CA TRP A 253 4.39 -17.56 6.38
C TRP A 253 5.37 -16.55 7.02
N PHE A 254 4.90 -15.57 7.78
CA PHE A 254 5.77 -14.66 8.53
C PHE A 254 6.64 -15.42 9.53
N ASP A 255 6.06 -16.38 10.27
CA ASP A 255 6.78 -17.20 11.25
C ASP A 255 7.82 -18.12 10.62
N ARG A 256 7.59 -18.59 9.40
CA ARG A 256 8.45 -19.54 8.72
C ARG A 256 9.50 -18.92 7.83
N VAL A 257 9.16 -17.83 7.15
CA VAL A 257 9.97 -17.24 6.08
C VAL A 257 10.21 -15.74 6.33
N GLY A 258 9.14 -14.97 6.53
CA GLY A 258 9.17 -13.52 6.69
C GLY A 258 9.49 -12.76 5.41
N TYR A 259 9.43 -11.44 5.51
CA TYR A 259 9.94 -10.55 4.48
C TYR A 259 11.48 -10.53 4.48
N ASP A 260 12.09 -9.90 3.49
CA ASP A 260 13.56 -9.79 3.35
C ASP A 260 13.89 -8.50 2.58
N VAL A 261 13.50 -7.38 3.17
CA VAL A 261 13.81 -6.06 2.61
C VAL A 261 15.05 -5.51 3.29
N HIS A 262 16.10 -5.26 2.53
CA HIS A 262 17.30 -4.62 3.06
C HIS A 262 17.05 -3.12 3.31
N ILE A 263 16.31 -2.77 4.38
CA ILE A 263 15.79 -1.43 4.69
C ILE A 263 16.85 -0.33 4.53
N ARG A 264 18.01 -0.49 5.17
CA ARG A 264 19.10 0.50 5.09
C ARG A 264 19.67 0.68 3.69
N SER A 265 19.72 -0.39 2.91
CA SER A 265 20.19 -0.35 1.51
C SER A 265 19.16 0.38 0.63
N ARG A 266 17.88 0.07 0.79
CA ARG A 266 16.78 0.76 0.09
C ARG A 266 16.73 2.24 0.42
N SER A 267 16.82 2.59 1.70
CA SER A 267 16.89 3.99 2.13
C SER A 267 18.01 4.77 1.42
N ARG A 268 19.21 4.21 1.37
CA ARG A 268 20.34 4.84 0.68
C ARG A 268 20.15 4.92 -0.84
N GLU A 269 19.67 3.84 -1.46
CA GLU A 269 19.43 3.78 -2.91
C GLU A 269 18.44 4.85 -3.37
N PHE A 270 17.36 5.02 -2.62
CA PHE A 270 16.28 5.94 -2.98
C PHE A 270 16.38 7.31 -2.31
N GLY A 271 17.27 7.49 -1.35
CA GLY A 271 17.35 8.73 -0.57
C GLY A 271 16.07 9.02 0.22
N ILE A 272 15.36 7.98 0.63
CA ILE A 272 14.14 8.05 1.44
C ILE A 272 14.48 7.52 2.84
N PRO A 273 14.55 8.39 3.87
CA PRO A 273 14.74 7.95 5.25
C PRO A 273 13.59 7.04 5.68
N PRO A 274 13.85 5.86 6.24
CA PRO A 274 12.79 4.98 6.68
C PRO A 274 12.17 5.52 7.98
N THR A 275 10.84 5.51 8.07
CA THR A 275 10.13 5.85 9.30
C THR A 275 10.21 4.68 10.27
N SER A 276 10.76 4.90 11.48
CA SER A 276 10.74 3.87 12.53
C SER A 276 9.33 3.71 13.10
N LEU A 277 9.03 2.52 13.64
CA LEU A 277 7.76 2.27 14.33
C LEU A 277 7.55 3.25 15.49
N ALA A 278 8.64 3.62 16.19
CA ALA A 278 8.57 4.57 17.30
C ALA A 278 8.20 5.99 16.81
N ASP A 279 8.81 6.47 15.73
CA ASP A 279 8.52 7.78 15.16
C ASP A 279 7.10 7.85 14.57
N TRP A 280 6.67 6.79 13.93
CA TRP A 280 5.30 6.66 13.44
C TRP A 280 4.30 6.63 14.61
N ALA A 281 4.52 5.79 15.61
CA ALA A 281 3.63 5.63 16.76
C ALA A 281 3.46 6.93 17.56
N ALA A 282 4.52 7.72 17.69
CA ALA A 282 4.46 9.01 18.38
C ALA A 282 3.52 10.03 17.71
N LYS A 283 3.20 9.86 16.42
CA LYS A 283 2.34 10.74 15.61
C LYS A 283 0.98 10.11 15.29
N ALA A 284 0.83 8.81 15.53
CA ALA A 284 -0.38 8.07 15.18
C ALA A 284 -1.59 8.55 16.00
N PRO A 285 -2.80 8.56 15.40
CA PRO A 285 -4.02 9.04 16.06
C PRO A 285 -4.59 7.96 17.00
N TRP A 286 -3.93 7.72 18.12
CA TRP A 286 -4.43 6.78 19.13
C TRP A 286 -5.76 7.26 19.71
N ARG A 287 -6.76 6.40 19.74
CA ARG A 287 -8.10 6.65 20.28
C ARG A 287 -8.31 5.88 21.57
#